data_46a61e420ef6d076de4d516d2638fa0b
#
_entry.id   46a61e420ef6d076de4d516d2638fa0b
#
_cell.length_a   1.000
_cell.length_b   1.000
_cell.length_c   1.000
_cell.angle_alpha   90.00
_cell.angle_beta   90.00
_cell.angle_gamma   90.00
#
_symmetry.space_group_name_H-M   'P 1'
#
loop_
_entity.id
_entity.type
_entity.pdbx_description
1 polymer ?
#
loop_
_entity_poly.entity_id
_entity_poly.type
_entity_poly.pdbx_seq_one_letter_code
_entity_poly.pdbx_strand_id
1 'polypeptide(L)'
;MLRFWLSSVFVLMFVSSFAQTRADLERRKKENEKEISYTNELIAKTEKNKTATYNKLLLINSKIKSREKVINDINSEIRLIDGNIKTQQELVDELNRDYEKLKAEYAKVISFYYKNRSHYDRIMFILASESVNTAFNRIKHLQQYSEYRTRQAQQIVETKVEIEMQLAQLDSLKNQKKSLFL
;
A
#
# COMPACT_ATOMS: atom_id res chain seq x y z
N MET A 1 26.23 4.11 2.21
CA MET A 1 25.36 4.58 3.32
C MET A 1 24.61 5.87 2.98
N LEU A 2 25.22 6.87 2.34
CA LEU A 2 24.57 8.17 2.02
C LEU A 2 23.38 8.04 1.05
N ARG A 3 23.41 7.07 0.11
CA ARG A 3 22.32 6.86 -0.89
C ARG A 3 21.04 6.25 -0.27
N PHE A 4 21.15 5.47 0.79
CA PHE A 4 20.00 4.92 1.53
C PHE A 4 19.30 5.98 2.40
N TRP A 5 20.03 6.93 2.93
CA TRP A 5 19.48 8.06 3.69
C TRP A 5 18.66 9.02 2.82
N LEU A 6 19.14 9.29 1.59
CA LEU A 6 18.42 10.15 0.64
C LEU A 6 17.10 9.54 0.15
N SER A 7 17.03 8.21 -0.07
CA SER A 7 15.80 7.56 -0.48
C SER A 7 14.77 7.50 0.67
N SER A 8 15.22 7.31 1.91
CA SER A 8 14.35 7.32 3.10
C SER A 8 13.71 8.69 3.36
N VAL A 9 14.46 9.78 3.17
CA VAL A 9 13.94 11.16 3.33
C VAL A 9 12.95 11.50 2.21
N PHE A 10 13.16 11.00 0.99
CA PHE A 10 12.26 11.24 -0.13
C PHE A 10 10.90 10.52 0.05
N VAL A 11 10.89 9.31 0.58
CA VAL A 11 9.67 8.56 0.92
C VAL A 11 8.88 9.24 2.05
N LEU A 12 9.56 9.75 3.07
CA LEU A 12 8.93 10.51 4.17
C LEU A 12 8.26 11.81 3.70
N MET A 13 8.80 12.51 2.68
CA MET A 13 8.17 13.72 2.13
C MET A 13 6.90 13.42 1.33
N PHE A 14 6.81 12.26 0.65
CA PHE A 14 5.60 11.89 -0.11
C PHE A 14 4.42 11.53 0.79
N VAL A 15 4.66 10.87 1.92
CA VAL A 15 3.60 10.49 2.88
C VAL A 15 2.94 11.72 3.52
N SER A 16 3.68 12.81 3.73
CA SER A 16 3.16 14.06 4.33
C SER A 16 2.15 14.78 3.43
N SER A 17 2.29 14.71 2.10
CA SER A 17 1.40 15.41 1.17
C SER A 17 0.01 14.78 1.06
N PHE A 18 -0.11 13.46 1.20
CA PHE A 18 -1.40 12.75 1.16
C PHE A 18 -2.20 12.91 2.46
N ALA A 19 -1.53 13.01 3.61
CA ALA A 19 -2.18 13.21 4.90
C ALA A 19 -2.86 14.60 5.00
N GLN A 20 -2.25 15.64 4.41
CA GLN A 20 -2.79 16.99 4.44
C GLN A 20 -4.09 17.14 3.64
N THR A 21 -4.18 16.51 2.47
CA THR A 21 -5.38 16.59 1.61
C THR A 21 -6.58 15.91 2.27
N ARG A 22 -6.38 14.77 2.93
CA ARG A 22 -7.45 14.05 3.62
C ARG A 22 -7.94 14.78 4.86
N ALA A 23 -7.04 15.33 5.66
CA ALA A 23 -7.40 16.13 6.84
C ALA A 23 -8.17 17.40 6.45
N ASP A 24 -7.85 18.04 5.31
CA ASP A 24 -8.59 19.20 4.81
C ASP A 24 -10.00 18.81 4.35
N LEU A 25 -10.17 17.69 3.67
CA LEU A 25 -11.50 17.19 3.27
C LEU A 25 -12.37 16.81 4.49
N GLU A 26 -11.82 16.14 5.49
CA GLU A 26 -12.52 15.83 6.73
C GLU A 26 -12.92 17.12 7.49
N ARG A 27 -12.05 18.13 7.52
CA ARG A 27 -12.36 19.43 8.12
C ARG A 27 -13.52 20.09 7.41
N ARG A 28 -13.49 20.17 6.08
CA ARG A 28 -14.58 20.75 5.26
C ARG A 28 -15.89 20.00 5.44
N LYS A 29 -15.85 18.68 5.47
CA LYS A 29 -17.02 17.83 5.75
C LYS A 29 -17.64 18.21 7.11
N LYS A 30 -16.82 18.28 8.16
CA LYS A 30 -17.26 18.64 9.52
C LYS A 30 -17.78 20.08 9.61
N GLU A 31 -17.18 21.01 8.91
CA GLU A 31 -17.67 22.40 8.81
C GLU A 31 -19.03 22.45 8.10
N ASN A 32 -19.19 21.75 6.98
CA ASN A 32 -20.45 21.65 6.25
C ASN A 32 -21.54 20.94 7.07
N GLU A 33 -21.23 19.90 7.82
CA GLU A 33 -22.17 19.23 8.73
C GLU A 33 -22.65 20.17 9.84
N LYS A 34 -21.78 21.01 10.39
CA LYS A 34 -22.16 22.05 11.36
C LYS A 34 -23.06 23.09 10.74
N GLU A 35 -22.78 23.57 9.53
CA GLU A 35 -23.60 24.51 8.79
C GLU A 35 -24.99 23.93 8.49
N ILE A 36 -25.07 22.66 8.11
CA ILE A 36 -26.36 21.95 7.92
C ILE A 36 -27.14 21.87 9.24
N SER A 37 -26.48 21.51 10.35
CA SER A 37 -27.11 21.43 11.67
C SER A 37 -27.66 22.80 12.13
N TYR A 38 -26.86 23.83 12.00
CA TYR A 38 -27.30 25.21 12.30
C TYR A 38 -28.48 25.66 11.46
N THR A 39 -28.45 25.37 10.16
CA THR A 39 -29.57 25.69 9.24
C THR A 39 -30.83 24.93 9.58
N ASN A 40 -30.72 23.66 10.01
CA ASN A 40 -31.89 22.91 10.49
C ASN A 40 -32.52 23.52 11.76
N GLU A 41 -31.70 23.97 12.71
CA GLU A 41 -32.16 24.62 13.91
C GLU A 41 -32.91 25.95 13.59
N LEU A 42 -32.35 26.73 12.66
CA LEU A 42 -33.00 27.95 12.18
C LEU A 42 -34.36 27.68 11.50
N ILE A 43 -34.45 26.64 10.66
CA ILE A 43 -35.70 26.24 10.01
C ILE A 43 -36.75 25.88 11.09
N ALA A 44 -36.38 25.08 12.11
CA ALA A 44 -37.29 24.68 13.19
C ALA A 44 -37.79 25.88 14.02
N LYS A 45 -36.92 26.86 14.31
CA LYS A 45 -37.29 28.11 15.00
C LYS A 45 -38.25 28.98 14.17
N THR A 46 -38.14 28.97 12.85
CA THR A 46 -38.90 29.80 11.91
C THR A 46 -40.30 29.22 11.63
N GLU A 47 -40.54 27.92 11.88
CA GLU A 47 -41.88 27.32 11.69
C GLU A 47 -42.96 27.90 12.59
N LYS A 48 -42.60 28.56 13.69
CA LYS A 48 -43.54 29.19 14.65
C LYS A 48 -44.08 30.54 14.23
N ASN A 49 -43.59 31.16 13.13
CA ASN A 49 -43.96 32.50 12.72
C ASN A 49 -44.46 32.59 11.27
N LYS A 50 -45.71 33.03 11.03
CA LYS A 50 -46.34 33.15 9.69
C LYS A 50 -45.66 34.13 8.71
N THR A 51 -44.81 35.03 9.17
CA THR A 51 -44.04 36.01 8.35
C THR A 51 -42.79 35.35 7.70
N ALA A 52 -42.61 34.07 7.83
CA ALA A 52 -41.35 33.39 7.64
C ALA A 52 -41.15 32.66 6.31
N THR A 53 -42.12 32.74 5.36
CA THR A 53 -42.01 31.93 4.10
C THR A 53 -40.77 32.33 3.28
N TYR A 54 -40.45 33.60 3.17
CA TYR A 54 -39.27 34.04 2.45
C TYR A 54 -37.96 33.63 3.16
N ASN A 55 -37.88 33.82 4.47
CA ASN A 55 -36.71 33.42 5.24
C ASN A 55 -36.54 31.88 5.23
N LYS A 56 -37.65 31.12 5.26
CA LYS A 56 -37.62 29.65 5.12
C LYS A 56 -37.09 29.23 3.78
N LEU A 57 -37.43 29.91 2.68
CA LEU A 57 -36.88 29.65 1.34
C LEU A 57 -35.37 29.93 1.29
N LEU A 58 -34.89 31.01 1.86
CA LEU A 58 -33.47 31.33 1.95
C LEU A 58 -32.70 30.26 2.73
N LEU A 59 -33.25 29.81 3.87
CA LEU A 59 -32.65 28.77 4.70
C LEU A 59 -32.63 27.43 3.99
N ILE A 60 -33.68 27.05 3.27
CA ILE A 60 -33.73 25.84 2.45
C ILE A 60 -32.69 25.90 1.34
N ASN A 61 -32.56 27.01 0.63
CA ASN A 61 -31.56 27.21 -0.40
C ASN A 61 -30.14 27.12 0.14
N SER A 62 -29.88 27.71 1.32
CA SER A 62 -28.60 27.58 2.02
C SER A 62 -28.30 26.08 2.33
N LYS A 63 -29.29 25.38 2.89
CA LYS A 63 -29.17 23.93 3.19
C LYS A 63 -28.89 23.08 1.93
N ILE A 64 -29.54 23.38 0.82
CA ILE A 64 -29.29 22.73 -0.46
C ILE A 64 -27.83 22.93 -0.89
N LYS A 65 -27.36 24.20 -0.90
CA LYS A 65 -25.99 24.55 -1.25
C LYS A 65 -24.96 23.87 -0.34
N SER A 66 -25.21 23.80 0.97
CA SER A 66 -24.32 23.11 1.91
C SER A 66 -24.29 21.60 1.65
N ARG A 67 -25.43 20.98 1.35
CA ARG A 67 -25.49 19.56 0.97
C ARG A 67 -24.78 19.27 -0.35
N GLU A 68 -24.92 20.16 -1.35
CA GLU A 68 -24.20 20.06 -2.62
C GLU A 68 -22.68 20.11 -2.40
N LYS A 69 -22.20 20.98 -1.50
CA LYS A 69 -20.79 21.01 -1.12
C LYS A 69 -20.35 19.68 -0.50
N VAL A 70 -21.11 19.15 0.49
CA VAL A 70 -20.79 17.84 1.11
C VAL A 70 -20.72 16.73 0.06
N ILE A 71 -21.68 16.68 -0.87
CA ILE A 71 -21.69 15.69 -1.96
C ILE A 71 -20.45 15.84 -2.85
N ASN A 72 -20.06 17.06 -3.18
CA ASN A 72 -18.86 17.32 -3.99
C ASN A 72 -17.57 16.93 -3.26
N ASP A 73 -17.50 17.16 -1.94
CA ASP A 73 -16.37 16.79 -1.11
C ASP A 73 -16.26 15.25 -1.01
N ILE A 74 -17.38 14.56 -0.75
CA ILE A 74 -17.45 13.10 -0.75
C ILE A 74 -17.02 12.52 -2.11
N ASN A 75 -17.52 13.07 -3.21
CA ASN A 75 -17.13 12.62 -4.54
C ASN A 75 -15.63 12.84 -4.82
N SER A 76 -15.05 13.89 -4.25
CA SER A 76 -13.60 14.15 -4.35
C SER A 76 -12.79 13.14 -3.53
N GLU A 77 -13.25 12.82 -2.32
CA GLU A 77 -12.66 11.80 -1.47
C GLU A 77 -12.73 10.41 -2.13
N ILE A 78 -13.87 10.05 -2.72
CA ILE A 78 -14.02 8.79 -3.48
C ILE A 78 -13.01 8.72 -4.62
N ARG A 79 -12.82 9.79 -5.39
CA ARG A 79 -11.82 9.82 -6.47
C ARG A 79 -10.40 9.63 -5.98
N LEU A 80 -10.04 10.22 -4.84
CA LEU A 80 -8.72 10.03 -4.22
C LEU A 80 -8.53 8.57 -3.76
N ILE A 81 -9.53 8.00 -3.09
CA ILE A 81 -9.48 6.59 -2.66
C ILE A 81 -9.38 5.66 -3.87
N ASP A 82 -10.11 5.93 -4.97
CA ASP A 82 -10.03 5.14 -6.20
C ASP A 82 -8.64 5.21 -6.83
N GLY A 83 -8.03 6.38 -6.84
CA GLY A 83 -6.63 6.53 -7.26
C GLY A 83 -5.68 5.68 -6.41
N ASN A 84 -5.82 5.73 -5.09
CA ASN A 84 -5.01 4.95 -4.17
C ASN A 84 -5.24 3.43 -4.34
N ILE A 85 -6.50 2.99 -4.50
CA ILE A 85 -6.85 1.59 -4.78
C ILE A 85 -6.15 1.11 -6.05
N LYS A 86 -6.18 1.92 -7.12
CA LYS A 86 -5.55 1.57 -8.39
C LYS A 86 -4.03 1.42 -8.23
N THR A 87 -3.37 2.40 -7.62
CA THR A 87 -1.92 2.35 -7.38
C THR A 87 -1.54 1.16 -6.50
N GLN A 88 -2.33 0.89 -5.46
CA GLN A 88 -2.09 -0.23 -4.57
C GLN A 88 -2.28 -1.58 -5.28
N GLN A 89 -3.26 -1.68 -6.16
CA GLN A 89 -3.48 -2.89 -6.98
C GLN A 89 -2.31 -3.13 -7.94
N GLU A 90 -1.84 -2.09 -8.62
CA GLU A 90 -0.68 -2.16 -9.51
C GLU A 90 0.58 -2.64 -8.76
N LEU A 91 0.80 -2.14 -7.54
CA LEU A 91 1.90 -2.59 -6.67
C LEU A 91 1.77 -4.07 -6.29
N VAL A 92 0.57 -4.51 -5.88
CA VAL A 92 0.31 -5.92 -5.57
C VAL A 92 0.57 -6.81 -6.78
N ASP A 93 0.13 -6.39 -7.96
CA ASP A 93 0.33 -7.14 -9.21
C ASP A 93 1.81 -7.21 -9.61
N GLU A 94 2.59 -6.15 -9.38
CA GLU A 94 4.04 -6.15 -9.58
C GLU A 94 4.75 -7.09 -8.60
N LEU A 95 4.47 -6.99 -7.31
CA LEU A 95 5.03 -7.86 -6.28
C LEU A 95 4.71 -9.34 -6.55
N ASN A 96 3.49 -9.65 -7.00
CA ASN A 96 3.13 -11.02 -7.37
C ASN A 96 3.93 -11.53 -8.56
N ARG A 97 4.16 -10.70 -9.58
CA ARG A 97 5.03 -11.09 -10.71
C ARG A 97 6.45 -11.36 -10.27
N ASP A 98 7.01 -10.51 -9.41
CA ASP A 98 8.36 -10.69 -8.88
C ASP A 98 8.45 -11.93 -7.96
N TYR A 99 7.44 -12.17 -7.13
CA TYR A 99 7.35 -13.36 -6.31
C TYR A 99 7.36 -14.65 -7.14
N GLU A 100 6.55 -14.73 -8.20
CA GLU A 100 6.52 -15.91 -9.07
C GLU A 100 7.84 -16.11 -9.83
N LYS A 101 8.50 -15.02 -10.24
CA LYS A 101 9.83 -15.05 -10.84
C LYS A 101 10.89 -15.59 -9.87
N LEU A 102 10.92 -15.05 -8.65
CA LEU A 102 11.83 -15.54 -7.58
C LEU A 102 11.61 -17.02 -7.28
N LYS A 103 10.36 -17.46 -7.19
CA LYS A 103 10.01 -18.88 -7.00
C LYS A 103 10.52 -19.76 -8.15
N ALA A 104 10.30 -19.32 -9.39
CA ALA A 104 10.73 -20.07 -10.57
C ALA A 104 12.26 -20.18 -10.64
N GLU A 105 12.98 -19.12 -10.31
CA GLU A 105 14.44 -19.10 -10.24
C GLU A 105 14.93 -20.03 -9.12
N TYR A 106 14.34 -19.93 -7.94
CA TYR A 106 14.68 -20.79 -6.80
C TYR A 106 14.40 -22.27 -7.10
N ALA A 107 13.27 -22.57 -7.74
CA ALA A 107 12.92 -23.94 -8.14
C ALA A 107 13.97 -24.56 -9.09
N LYS A 108 14.49 -23.76 -10.05
CA LYS A 108 15.60 -24.21 -10.93
C LYS A 108 16.86 -24.54 -10.12
N VAL A 109 17.21 -23.67 -9.17
CA VAL A 109 18.37 -23.86 -8.29
C VAL A 109 18.21 -25.11 -7.42
N ILE A 110 17.03 -25.33 -6.83
CA ILE A 110 16.74 -26.52 -6.02
C ILE A 110 16.74 -27.78 -6.86
N SER A 111 16.15 -27.74 -8.07
CA SER A 111 16.15 -28.90 -8.99
C SER A 111 17.58 -29.30 -9.40
N PHE A 112 18.41 -28.31 -9.73
CA PHE A 112 19.82 -28.53 -10.03
C PHE A 112 20.56 -29.18 -8.84
N TYR A 113 20.36 -28.60 -7.63
CA TYR A 113 20.97 -29.14 -6.42
C TYR A 113 20.51 -30.57 -6.11
N TYR A 114 19.22 -30.86 -6.27
CA TYR A 114 18.66 -32.17 -6.02
C TYR A 114 19.27 -33.25 -6.95
N LYS A 115 19.45 -32.90 -8.23
CA LYS A 115 20.10 -33.78 -9.22
C LYS A 115 21.58 -34.04 -8.88
N ASN A 116 22.26 -33.05 -8.30
CA ASN A 116 23.69 -33.09 -7.97
C ASN A 116 23.94 -33.18 -6.46
N ARG A 117 23.05 -33.82 -5.70
CA ARG A 117 23.08 -33.82 -4.22
C ARG A 117 24.09 -34.80 -3.59
N SER A 118 24.78 -35.62 -4.39
CA SER A 118 25.71 -36.59 -3.85
C SER A 118 26.79 -35.91 -3.01
N HIS A 119 26.91 -36.34 -1.75
CA HIS A 119 27.99 -35.88 -0.87
C HIS A 119 29.35 -36.30 -1.45
N TYR A 120 29.38 -37.45 -2.10
CA TYR A 120 30.56 -37.99 -2.74
C TYR A 120 31.05 -37.05 -3.85
N ASP A 121 30.16 -36.59 -4.72
CA ASP A 121 30.52 -35.68 -5.81
C ASP A 121 31.08 -34.34 -5.32
N ARG A 122 30.58 -33.81 -4.21
CA ARG A 122 31.11 -32.58 -3.60
C ARG A 122 32.49 -32.77 -3.00
N ILE A 123 32.69 -33.89 -2.30
CA ILE A 123 34.02 -34.25 -1.77
C ILE A 123 34.99 -34.49 -2.92
N MET A 124 34.59 -35.24 -3.94
CA MET A 124 35.41 -35.49 -5.12
C MET A 124 35.71 -34.20 -5.89
N PHE A 125 34.78 -33.27 -6.00
CA PHE A 125 35.00 -31.93 -6.60
C PHE A 125 36.09 -31.13 -5.87
N ILE A 126 36.14 -31.22 -4.54
CA ILE A 126 37.20 -30.59 -3.73
C ILE A 126 38.50 -31.32 -3.87
N LEU A 127 38.49 -32.65 -3.76
CA LEU A 127 39.72 -33.50 -3.80
C LEU A 127 40.36 -33.57 -5.19
N ALA A 128 39.59 -33.43 -6.26
CA ALA A 128 40.09 -33.35 -7.64
C ALA A 128 40.77 -32.00 -7.99
N SER A 129 41.16 -31.22 -6.96
CA SER A 129 41.86 -29.96 -7.16
C SER A 129 43.35 -30.21 -7.36
N GLU A 130 43.95 -29.50 -8.33
CA GLU A 130 45.39 -29.60 -8.64
C GLU A 130 46.28 -28.95 -7.55
N SER A 131 45.72 -28.08 -6.72
CA SER A 131 46.41 -27.40 -5.62
C SER A 131 45.52 -27.11 -4.42
N VAL A 132 46.14 -26.92 -3.25
CA VAL A 132 45.46 -26.53 -2.00
C VAL A 132 44.71 -25.21 -2.17
N ASN A 133 45.26 -24.26 -2.92
CA ASN A 133 44.66 -23.00 -3.19
C ASN A 133 43.35 -23.15 -4.03
N THR A 134 43.38 -24.01 -5.03
CA THR A 134 42.21 -24.34 -5.86
C THR A 134 41.15 -25.06 -5.02
N ALA A 135 41.54 -25.99 -4.13
CA ALA A 135 40.62 -26.64 -3.20
C ALA A 135 39.93 -25.60 -2.28
N PHE A 136 40.69 -24.68 -1.70
CA PHE A 136 40.15 -23.61 -0.85
C PHE A 136 39.15 -22.74 -1.60
N ASN A 137 39.46 -22.32 -2.83
CA ASN A 137 38.57 -21.55 -3.66
C ASN A 137 37.26 -22.29 -3.97
N ARG A 138 37.34 -23.61 -4.26
CA ARG A 138 36.15 -24.45 -4.48
C ARG A 138 35.26 -24.54 -3.23
N ILE A 139 35.86 -24.68 -2.04
CA ILE A 139 35.11 -24.62 -0.77
C ILE A 139 34.42 -23.28 -0.61
N LYS A 140 35.13 -22.18 -0.85
CA LYS A 140 34.58 -20.83 -0.75
C LYS A 140 33.42 -20.61 -1.71
N HIS A 141 33.52 -21.09 -2.94
CA HIS A 141 32.40 -21.05 -3.90
C HIS A 141 31.19 -21.85 -3.45
N LEU A 142 31.37 -23.03 -2.87
CA LEU A 142 30.27 -23.83 -2.33
C LEU A 142 29.58 -23.14 -1.15
N GLN A 143 30.33 -22.46 -0.27
CA GLN A 143 29.80 -21.65 0.82
C GLN A 143 28.99 -20.46 0.29
N GLN A 144 29.56 -19.70 -0.63
CA GLN A 144 28.87 -18.54 -1.26
C GLN A 144 27.58 -18.99 -1.96
N TYR A 145 27.58 -20.12 -2.62
CA TYR A 145 26.39 -20.67 -3.26
C TYR A 145 25.31 -21.06 -2.23
N SER A 146 25.72 -21.66 -1.11
CA SER A 146 24.80 -21.99 0.00
C SER A 146 24.18 -20.74 0.60
N GLU A 147 24.97 -19.70 0.85
CA GLU A 147 24.50 -18.41 1.36
C GLU A 147 23.56 -17.72 0.37
N TYR A 148 23.88 -17.76 -0.92
CA TYR A 148 23.02 -17.20 -1.97
C TYR A 148 21.63 -17.86 -1.98
N ARG A 149 21.57 -19.20 -1.88
CA ARG A 149 20.31 -19.96 -1.78
C ARG A 149 19.50 -19.57 -0.55
N THR A 150 20.17 -19.44 0.60
CA THR A 150 19.50 -19.04 1.84
C THR A 150 18.89 -17.64 1.69
N ARG A 151 19.65 -16.70 1.11
CA ARG A 151 19.15 -15.35 0.83
C ARG A 151 17.97 -15.35 -0.13
N GLN A 152 18.02 -16.16 -1.21
CA GLN A 152 16.87 -16.28 -2.13
C GLN A 152 15.61 -16.83 -1.44
N ALA A 153 15.77 -17.87 -0.62
CA ALA A 153 14.64 -18.43 0.14
C ALA A 153 14.04 -17.37 1.08
N GLN A 154 14.89 -16.60 1.75
CA GLN A 154 14.46 -15.53 2.64
C GLN A 154 13.73 -14.41 1.88
N GLN A 155 14.24 -13.98 0.72
CA GLN A 155 13.58 -12.99 -0.14
C GLN A 155 12.18 -13.44 -0.57
N ILE A 156 12.00 -14.72 -0.90
CA ILE A 156 10.67 -15.27 -1.24
C ILE A 156 9.71 -15.12 -0.06
N VAL A 157 10.15 -15.41 1.16
CA VAL A 157 9.32 -15.27 2.38
C VAL A 157 9.00 -13.80 2.64
N GLU A 158 9.99 -12.92 2.58
CA GLU A 158 9.83 -11.48 2.80
C GLU A 158 8.87 -10.87 1.76
N THR A 159 9.03 -11.20 0.49
CA THR A 159 8.12 -10.73 -0.58
C THR A 159 6.69 -11.22 -0.35
N LYS A 160 6.52 -12.47 0.11
CA LYS A 160 5.19 -12.99 0.44
C LYS A 160 4.53 -12.20 1.57
N VAL A 161 5.27 -11.92 2.64
CA VAL A 161 4.78 -11.11 3.78
C VAL A 161 4.42 -9.70 3.31
N GLU A 162 5.23 -9.10 2.45
CA GLU A 162 4.95 -7.79 1.88
C GLU A 162 3.65 -7.79 1.06
N ILE A 163 3.43 -8.81 0.21
CA ILE A 163 2.16 -8.96 -0.54
C ILE A 163 0.97 -9.04 0.42
N GLU A 164 1.07 -9.82 1.49
CA GLU A 164 -0.01 -9.95 2.49
C GLU A 164 -0.32 -8.62 3.18
N MET A 165 0.70 -7.82 3.51
CA MET A 165 0.53 -6.48 4.08
C MET A 165 -0.14 -5.53 3.07
N GLN A 166 0.28 -5.53 1.81
CA GLN A 166 -0.28 -4.68 0.77
C GLN A 166 -1.74 -5.06 0.45
N LEU A 167 -2.09 -6.35 0.48
CA LEU A 167 -3.47 -6.82 0.34
C LEU A 167 -4.35 -6.35 1.50
N ALA A 168 -3.85 -6.37 2.74
CA ALA A 168 -4.58 -5.86 3.89
C ALA A 168 -4.83 -4.34 3.78
N GLN A 169 -3.85 -3.58 3.30
CA GLN A 169 -4.01 -2.15 3.02
C GLN A 169 -5.06 -1.89 1.93
N LEU A 170 -5.02 -2.67 0.85
CA LEU A 170 -6.01 -2.58 -0.23
C LEU A 170 -7.42 -2.86 0.26
N ASP A 171 -7.61 -3.86 1.11
CA ASP A 171 -8.91 -4.17 1.71
C ASP A 171 -9.39 -3.04 2.63
N SER A 172 -8.50 -2.47 3.42
CA SER A 172 -8.80 -1.28 4.24
C SER A 172 -9.28 -0.09 3.39
N LEU A 173 -8.61 0.21 2.26
CA LEU A 173 -9.03 1.27 1.34
C LEU A 173 -10.41 1.00 0.73
N LYS A 174 -10.69 -0.25 0.33
CA LYS A 174 -12.01 -0.65 -0.19
C LYS A 174 -13.11 -0.49 0.85
N ASN A 175 -12.83 -0.83 2.12
CA ASN A 175 -13.77 -0.66 3.22
C ASN A 175 -14.01 0.83 3.54
N GLN A 176 -12.98 1.67 3.50
CA GLN A 176 -13.12 3.13 3.62
C GLN A 176 -13.99 3.71 2.51
N LYS A 177 -13.77 3.30 1.26
CA LYS A 177 -14.62 3.72 0.14
C LYS A 177 -16.08 3.32 0.39
N LYS A 178 -16.32 2.09 0.83
CA LYS A 178 -17.68 1.59 1.11
C LYS A 178 -18.39 2.41 2.18
N SER A 179 -17.68 2.86 3.22
CA SER A 179 -18.27 3.66 4.30
C SER A 179 -18.70 5.07 3.86
N LEU A 180 -18.22 5.57 2.74
CA LEU A 180 -18.62 6.86 2.17
C LEU A 180 -19.96 6.81 1.42
N PHE A 181 -20.47 5.61 1.11
CA PHE A 181 -21.76 5.41 0.45
C PHE A 181 -22.90 5.09 1.43
N LEU A 182 -22.62 4.95 2.73
CA LEU A 182 -23.61 4.68 3.78
C LEU A 182 -23.94 5.96 4.55
#